data_82f98f33d0773e7b9c220517620810d7
#
_entry.id   82f98f33d0773e7b9c220517620810d7
#
_cell.length_a   1.000
_cell.length_b   1.000
_cell.length_c   1.000
_cell.angle_alpha   90.00
_cell.angle_beta   90.00
_cell.angle_gamma   90.00
#
_symmetry.space_group_name_H-M   'P 1'
#
loop_
_entity.id
_entity.type
_entity.pdbx_description
1 polymer ?
#
loop_
_entity_poly.entity_id
_entity_poly.type
_entity_poly.pdbx_seq_one_letter_code
_entity_poly.pdbx_strand_id
1 'polypeptide(L)'
;IKALIIIKIGGVLVNSTDNIIISSIKGLAATGLNSNYTLLLNTLNSILQQIFNGITASVGNVNAVETNEKKKKMFKIINFLNFWLFAWCTIAFIILANSIVSICFGTRYILGQNIVIISAINFYVVGMQNAVWTYKTTMGLFDYGKYLVVGTGVINIILSIILGQKWGLFGILLATFISRIVTNVWYDPYAVLKYGFKDNPMEYFGTYIKYLIVGVMTFTITRICASIITGNMLVMFIWKLIICILIPNILFIIIFCRQEEFIYLKEKSKGIVNKLKKKS
;
A
#
# COMPACT_ATOMS: atom_id res chain seq x y z
N ILE A 1 3.39 -26.83 3.25
CA ILE A 1 4.31 -26.40 4.33
C ILE A 1 5.60 -25.85 3.74
N LYS A 2 6.35 -26.57 2.87
CA LYS A 2 7.63 -26.12 2.30
C LYS A 2 7.53 -24.74 1.58
N ALA A 3 6.50 -24.53 0.76
CA ALA A 3 6.29 -23.26 0.06
C ALA A 3 6.11 -22.07 1.02
N LEU A 4 5.34 -22.25 2.09
CA LEU A 4 5.11 -21.21 3.10
C LEU A 4 6.40 -20.84 3.87
N ILE A 5 7.26 -21.83 4.16
CA ILE A 5 8.56 -21.56 4.80
C ILE A 5 9.44 -20.71 3.88
N ILE A 6 9.54 -21.08 2.59
CA ILE A 6 10.30 -20.33 1.61
C ILE A 6 9.80 -18.87 1.48
N ILE A 7 8.48 -18.69 1.41
CA ILE A 7 7.84 -17.36 1.35
C ILE A 7 8.15 -16.55 2.61
N LYS A 8 8.08 -17.16 3.81
CA LYS A 8 8.42 -16.48 5.06
C LYS A 8 9.88 -16.05 5.12
N ILE A 9 10.81 -16.94 4.74
CA ILE A 9 12.24 -16.59 4.68
C ILE A 9 12.48 -15.43 3.71
N GLY A 10 11.92 -15.49 2.50
CA GLY A 10 12.03 -14.41 1.53
C GLY A 10 11.44 -13.10 2.05
N GLY A 11 10.29 -13.15 2.73
CA GLY A 11 9.67 -11.98 3.35
C GLY A 11 10.55 -11.33 4.43
N VAL A 12 11.22 -12.11 5.27
CA VAL A 12 12.18 -11.60 6.25
C VAL A 12 13.37 -10.94 5.56
N LEU A 13 13.91 -11.56 4.51
CA LEU A 13 15.01 -10.98 3.73
C LEU A 13 14.65 -9.61 3.14
N VAL A 14 13.43 -9.45 2.62
CA VAL A 14 13.00 -8.16 2.02
C VAL A 14 12.71 -7.08 3.07
N ASN A 15 12.13 -7.45 4.22
CA ASN A 15 11.61 -6.46 5.16
C ASN A 15 12.57 -6.12 6.31
N SER A 16 13.51 -7.01 6.65
CA SER A 16 14.37 -6.85 7.83
C SER A 16 15.79 -6.40 7.50
N THR A 17 16.23 -6.57 6.25
CA THR A 17 17.61 -6.22 5.85
C THR A 17 17.82 -4.73 5.63
N ASP A 18 16.77 -3.97 5.28
CA ASP A 18 16.89 -2.55 5.01
C ASP A 18 17.50 -1.78 6.19
N ASN A 19 17.05 -2.01 7.43
CA ASN A 19 17.59 -1.34 8.61
C ASN A 19 19.07 -1.68 8.89
N ILE A 20 19.47 -2.93 8.62
CA ILE A 20 20.85 -3.38 8.75
C ILE A 20 21.72 -2.65 7.71
N ILE A 21 21.26 -2.57 6.47
CA ILE A 21 22.00 -1.91 5.38
C ILE A 21 22.06 -0.39 5.63
N ILE A 22 20.96 0.25 6.08
CA ILE A 22 20.93 1.68 6.43
C ILE A 22 21.97 1.96 7.53
N SER A 23 21.97 1.16 8.59
CA SER A 23 22.89 1.36 9.71
C SER A 23 24.35 1.17 9.29
N SER A 24 24.63 0.21 8.42
CA SER A 24 25.98 -0.07 7.93
C SER A 24 26.52 1.00 6.96
N ILE A 25 25.65 1.59 6.10
CA ILE A 25 26.09 2.57 5.09
C ILE A 25 26.00 4.01 5.60
N LYS A 26 24.98 4.35 6.39
CA LYS A 26 24.66 5.73 6.83
C LYS A 26 24.71 5.93 8.33
N GLY A 27 24.96 4.87 9.09
CA GLY A 27 25.07 4.90 10.55
C GLY A 27 23.71 4.89 11.28
N LEU A 28 23.79 4.75 12.60
CA LEU A 28 22.60 4.62 13.47
C LEU A 28 21.71 5.86 13.47
N ALA A 29 22.28 7.06 13.29
CA ALA A 29 21.50 8.29 13.21
C ALA A 29 20.50 8.29 12.04
N ALA A 30 20.94 7.87 10.85
CA ALA A 30 20.07 7.76 9.68
C ALA A 30 19.00 6.69 9.87
N THR A 31 19.33 5.57 10.53
CA THR A 31 18.37 4.52 10.89
C THR A 31 17.31 5.07 11.86
N GLY A 32 17.72 5.84 12.87
CA GLY A 32 16.79 6.48 13.80
C GLY A 32 15.84 7.47 13.12
N LEU A 33 16.34 8.31 12.20
CA LEU A 33 15.50 9.20 11.40
C LEU A 33 14.48 8.43 10.57
N ASN A 34 14.92 7.38 9.86
CA ASN A 34 14.03 6.53 9.07
C ASN A 34 12.97 5.83 9.92
N SER A 35 13.33 5.43 11.15
CA SER A 35 12.43 4.71 12.06
C SER A 35 11.19 5.53 12.43
N ASN A 36 11.30 6.86 12.55
CA ASN A 36 10.16 7.74 12.84
C ASN A 36 9.11 7.66 11.71
N TYR A 37 9.55 7.66 10.45
CA TYR A 37 8.66 7.55 9.28
C TYR A 37 8.11 6.13 9.11
N THR A 38 8.95 5.14 9.36
CA THR A 38 8.54 3.72 9.34
C THR A 38 7.49 3.44 10.41
N LEU A 39 7.60 4.06 11.60
CA LEU A 39 6.59 3.95 12.66
C LEU A 39 5.22 4.45 12.18
N LEU A 40 5.17 5.61 11.52
CA LEU A 40 3.93 6.15 10.96
C LEU A 40 3.33 5.21 9.89
N LEU A 41 4.15 4.71 8.97
CA LEU A 41 3.71 3.77 7.94
C LEU A 41 3.24 2.44 8.52
N ASN A 42 3.93 1.90 9.51
CA ASN A 42 3.54 0.67 10.18
C ASN A 42 2.22 0.83 10.96
N THR A 43 2.00 1.99 11.57
CA THR A 43 0.73 2.29 12.24
C THR A 43 -0.43 2.32 11.24
N LEU A 44 -0.27 3.04 10.12
CA LEU A 44 -1.25 3.04 9.04
C LEU A 44 -1.51 1.63 8.50
N ASN A 45 -0.44 0.88 8.23
CA ASN A 45 -0.55 -0.48 7.75
C ASN A 45 -1.28 -1.40 8.73
N SER A 46 -1.00 -1.28 10.02
CA SER A 46 -1.65 -2.09 11.07
C SER A 46 -3.17 -1.85 11.14
N ILE A 47 -3.60 -0.59 10.99
CA ILE A 47 -5.02 -0.24 10.93
C ILE A 47 -5.67 -0.85 9.67
N LEU A 48 -5.03 -0.68 8.51
CA LEU A 48 -5.55 -1.21 7.26
C LEU A 48 -5.59 -2.75 7.25
N GLN A 49 -4.56 -3.40 7.81
CA GLN A 49 -4.53 -4.86 7.91
C GLN A 49 -5.67 -5.44 8.76
N GLN A 50 -6.12 -4.75 9.80
CA GLN A 50 -7.29 -5.19 10.57
C GLN A 50 -8.55 -5.25 9.69
N ILE A 51 -8.73 -4.28 8.80
CA ILE A 51 -9.84 -4.26 7.82
C ILE A 51 -9.70 -5.45 6.87
N PHE A 52 -8.51 -5.67 6.29
CA PHE A 52 -8.29 -6.74 5.32
C PHE A 52 -8.30 -8.14 5.93
N ASN A 53 -7.91 -8.30 7.19
CA ASN A 53 -8.02 -9.60 7.89
C ASN A 53 -9.50 -10.04 8.02
N GLY A 54 -10.39 -9.10 8.34
CA GLY A 54 -11.84 -9.37 8.35
C GLY A 54 -12.38 -9.75 6.97
N ILE A 55 -11.90 -9.10 5.92
CA ILE A 55 -12.26 -9.39 4.53
C ILE A 55 -11.73 -10.77 4.11
N THR A 56 -10.50 -11.11 4.47
CA THR A 56 -9.87 -12.40 4.12
C THR A 56 -10.67 -13.60 4.62
N ALA A 57 -11.19 -13.52 5.84
CA ALA A 57 -12.07 -14.58 6.38
C ALA A 57 -13.35 -14.73 5.55
N SER A 58 -13.97 -13.61 5.14
CA SER A 58 -15.16 -13.61 4.28
C SER A 58 -14.86 -14.18 2.88
N VAL A 59 -13.71 -13.81 2.30
CA VAL A 59 -13.26 -14.30 0.99
C VAL A 59 -12.98 -15.81 1.03
N GLY A 60 -12.41 -16.31 2.12
CA GLY A 60 -12.21 -17.75 2.30
C GLY A 60 -13.51 -18.54 2.15
N ASN A 61 -14.59 -18.08 2.78
CA ASN A 61 -15.92 -18.68 2.63
C ASN A 61 -16.48 -18.57 1.21
N VAL A 62 -16.34 -17.39 0.57
CA VAL A 62 -16.77 -17.20 -0.82
C VAL A 62 -15.99 -18.11 -1.77
N ASN A 63 -14.68 -18.25 -1.58
CA ASN A 63 -13.85 -19.13 -2.40
C ASN A 63 -14.19 -20.63 -2.25
N ALA A 64 -14.78 -21.04 -1.13
CA ALA A 64 -15.17 -22.43 -0.91
C ALA A 64 -16.52 -22.77 -1.59
N VAL A 65 -17.47 -21.83 -1.64
CA VAL A 65 -18.88 -22.14 -1.96
C VAL A 65 -19.35 -21.50 -3.28
N GLU A 66 -18.78 -20.36 -3.70
CA GLU A 66 -19.36 -19.56 -4.77
C GLU A 66 -18.78 -19.87 -6.16
N THR A 67 -19.51 -19.47 -7.21
CA THR A 67 -19.08 -19.59 -8.61
C THR A 67 -17.88 -18.70 -8.92
N ASN A 68 -17.15 -19.04 -9.98
CA ASN A 68 -15.95 -18.29 -10.37
C ASN A 68 -16.25 -16.83 -10.73
N GLU A 69 -17.43 -16.55 -11.31
CA GLU A 69 -17.87 -15.19 -11.63
C GLU A 69 -18.08 -14.33 -10.38
N LYS A 70 -18.73 -14.88 -9.35
CA LYS A 70 -18.92 -14.17 -8.09
C LYS A 70 -17.60 -13.92 -7.37
N LYS A 71 -16.66 -14.88 -7.41
CA LYS A 71 -15.29 -14.73 -6.88
C LYS A 71 -14.56 -13.57 -7.56
N LYS A 72 -14.60 -13.50 -8.89
CA LYS A 72 -14.00 -12.42 -9.67
C LYS A 72 -14.63 -11.06 -9.34
N LYS A 73 -15.96 -10.99 -9.27
CA LYS A 73 -16.65 -9.75 -8.89
C LYS A 73 -16.21 -9.28 -7.51
N MET A 74 -16.11 -10.19 -6.55
CA MET A 74 -15.64 -9.86 -5.21
C MET A 74 -14.16 -9.43 -5.21
N PHE A 75 -13.31 -10.07 -6.00
CA PHE A 75 -11.90 -9.66 -6.18
C PHE A 75 -11.79 -8.21 -6.69
N LYS A 76 -12.58 -7.83 -7.71
CA LYS A 76 -12.61 -6.46 -8.23
C LYS A 76 -13.02 -5.46 -7.15
N ILE A 77 -14.05 -5.78 -6.37
CA ILE A 77 -14.54 -4.93 -5.27
C ILE A 77 -13.46 -4.75 -4.19
N ILE A 78 -12.80 -5.83 -3.78
CA ILE A 78 -11.76 -5.77 -2.76
C ILE A 78 -10.52 -5.03 -3.28
N ASN A 79 -10.14 -5.25 -4.55
CA ASN A 79 -9.04 -4.53 -5.18
C ASN A 79 -9.32 -3.03 -5.29
N PHE A 80 -10.55 -2.65 -5.58
CA PHE A 80 -11.00 -1.24 -5.59
C PHE A 80 -10.92 -0.62 -4.19
N LEU A 81 -11.44 -1.29 -3.16
CA LEU A 81 -11.35 -0.84 -1.77
C LEU A 81 -9.89 -0.70 -1.33
N ASN A 82 -9.06 -1.67 -1.72
CA ASN A 82 -7.64 -1.66 -1.45
C ASN A 82 -6.94 -0.43 -2.07
N PHE A 83 -7.23 -0.16 -3.35
CA PHE A 83 -6.75 1.06 -4.02
C PHE A 83 -7.18 2.32 -3.26
N TRP A 84 -8.47 2.46 -2.95
CA TRP A 84 -9.00 3.65 -2.27
C TRP A 84 -8.25 3.93 -0.97
N LEU A 85 -8.15 2.93 -0.11
CA LEU A 85 -7.55 3.08 1.21
C LEU A 85 -6.04 3.36 1.13
N PHE A 86 -5.30 2.58 0.33
CA PHE A 86 -3.85 2.76 0.24
C PHE A 86 -3.46 4.03 -0.53
N ALA A 87 -4.17 4.41 -1.58
CA ALA A 87 -3.92 5.67 -2.27
C ALA A 87 -4.20 6.87 -1.37
N TRP A 88 -5.32 6.87 -0.65
CA TRP A 88 -5.64 7.92 0.31
C TRP A 88 -4.58 8.06 1.41
N CYS A 89 -4.21 6.96 2.07
CA CYS A 89 -3.18 6.96 3.11
C CYS A 89 -1.81 7.41 2.56
N THR A 90 -1.45 6.99 1.35
CA THR A 90 -0.20 7.39 0.68
C THR A 90 -0.17 8.90 0.44
N ILE A 91 -1.25 9.49 -0.09
CA ILE A 91 -1.38 10.93 -0.32
C ILE A 91 -1.26 11.69 1.00
N ALA A 92 -2.01 11.26 2.02
CA ALA A 92 -1.96 11.88 3.35
C ALA A 92 -0.56 11.80 3.95
N PHE A 93 0.11 10.65 3.85
CA PHE A 93 1.47 10.48 4.36
C PHE A 93 2.47 11.43 3.66
N ILE A 94 2.47 11.52 2.33
CA ILE A 94 3.40 12.40 1.60
C ILE A 94 3.25 13.88 2.03
N ILE A 95 2.02 14.31 2.31
CA ILE A 95 1.72 15.72 2.64
C ILE A 95 1.95 16.01 4.13
N LEU A 96 1.64 15.06 5.02
CA LEU A 96 1.58 15.30 6.46
C LEU A 96 2.80 14.76 7.24
N ALA A 97 3.54 13.77 6.72
CA ALA A 97 4.56 13.07 7.49
C ALA A 97 5.61 14.00 8.09
N ASN A 98 6.16 14.95 7.30
CA ASN A 98 7.14 15.91 7.81
C ASN A 98 6.56 16.83 8.88
N SER A 99 5.30 17.23 8.77
CA SER A 99 4.63 18.04 9.79
C SER A 99 4.40 17.23 11.08
N ILE A 100 3.99 15.97 10.97
CA ILE A 100 3.81 15.07 12.12
C ILE A 100 5.15 14.85 12.84
N VAL A 101 6.20 14.51 12.08
CA VAL A 101 7.54 14.29 12.66
C VAL A 101 8.07 15.55 13.32
N SER A 102 7.87 16.73 12.71
CA SER A 102 8.27 18.01 13.27
C SER A 102 7.55 18.32 14.59
N ILE A 103 6.25 18.06 14.67
CA ILE A 103 5.44 18.31 15.88
C ILE A 103 5.79 17.32 17.00
N CYS A 104 5.94 16.03 16.68
CA CYS A 104 6.12 14.98 17.68
C CYS A 104 7.57 14.84 18.16
N PHE A 105 8.55 15.01 17.24
CA PHE A 105 9.96 14.72 17.53
C PHE A 105 10.87 15.94 17.37
N GLY A 106 10.42 16.99 16.68
CA GLY A 106 11.17 18.20 16.42
C GLY A 106 11.72 18.29 14.99
N THR A 107 12.03 19.52 14.57
CA THR A 107 12.42 19.86 13.18
C THR A 107 13.71 19.19 12.73
N ARG A 108 14.62 18.86 13.66
CA ARG A 108 15.89 18.17 13.37
C ARG A 108 15.73 16.73 12.87
N TYR A 109 14.55 16.13 13.05
CA TYR A 109 14.25 14.75 12.64
C TYR A 109 13.54 14.66 11.29
N ILE A 110 13.37 15.78 10.58
CA ILE A 110 12.72 15.82 9.28
C ILE A 110 13.63 15.20 8.21
N LEU A 111 13.09 14.28 7.42
CA LEU A 111 13.74 13.73 6.22
C LEU A 111 13.45 14.57 4.98
N GLY A 112 14.36 14.50 4.01
CA GLY A 112 14.13 15.10 2.69
C GLY A 112 12.86 14.56 2.01
N GLN A 113 12.15 15.42 1.29
CA GLN A 113 10.87 15.09 0.68
C GLN A 113 10.96 13.92 -0.32
N ASN A 114 12.10 13.73 -1.00
CA ASN A 114 12.37 12.59 -1.88
C ASN A 114 12.33 11.26 -1.12
N ILE A 115 12.84 11.22 0.12
CA ILE A 115 12.83 10.03 0.98
C ILE A 115 11.40 9.73 1.42
N VAL A 116 10.64 10.76 1.81
CA VAL A 116 9.23 10.60 2.17
C VAL A 116 8.40 10.06 1.00
N ILE A 117 8.62 10.58 -0.20
CA ILE A 117 7.91 10.13 -1.41
C ILE A 117 8.23 8.66 -1.72
N ILE A 118 9.50 8.26 -1.74
CA ILE A 118 9.86 6.87 -2.05
C ILE A 118 9.36 5.89 -0.98
N SER A 119 9.35 6.30 0.30
CA SER A 119 8.75 5.51 1.39
C SER A 119 7.24 5.31 1.19
N ALA A 120 6.54 6.38 0.80
CA ALA A 120 5.12 6.34 0.50
C ALA A 120 4.80 5.48 -0.75
N ILE A 121 5.64 5.56 -1.78
CA ILE A 121 5.51 4.70 -2.98
C ILE A 121 5.67 3.22 -2.60
N ASN A 122 6.66 2.89 -1.77
CA ASN A 122 6.83 1.53 -1.26
C ASN A 122 5.60 1.06 -0.48
N PHE A 123 5.05 1.91 0.39
CA PHE A 123 3.82 1.62 1.14
C PHE A 123 2.64 1.35 0.20
N TYR A 124 2.44 2.19 -0.83
CA TYR A 124 1.39 2.00 -1.83
C TYR A 124 1.54 0.69 -2.59
N VAL A 125 2.74 0.41 -3.10
CA VAL A 125 3.02 -0.79 -3.90
C VAL A 125 2.80 -2.06 -3.08
N VAL A 126 3.27 -2.10 -1.84
CA VAL A 126 3.04 -3.22 -0.92
C VAL A 126 1.56 -3.36 -0.59
N GLY A 127 0.91 -2.24 -0.29
CA GLY A 127 -0.50 -2.20 0.04
C GLY A 127 -1.38 -2.71 -1.10
N MET A 128 -1.10 -2.33 -2.34
CA MET A 128 -1.85 -2.80 -3.50
C MET A 128 -1.79 -4.33 -3.69
N GLN A 129 -0.83 -5.01 -3.11
CA GLN A 129 -0.74 -6.48 -3.13
C GLN A 129 -1.72 -7.18 -2.16
N ASN A 130 -2.33 -6.49 -1.20
CA ASN A 130 -3.17 -7.13 -0.18
C ASN A 130 -4.37 -7.89 -0.77
N ALA A 131 -5.06 -7.32 -1.76
CA ALA A 131 -6.17 -7.99 -2.43
C ALA A 131 -5.68 -9.27 -3.14
N VAL A 132 -4.56 -9.19 -3.83
CA VAL A 132 -3.94 -10.31 -4.53
C VAL A 132 -3.50 -11.40 -3.54
N TRP A 133 -2.83 -11.03 -2.44
CA TRP A 133 -2.40 -11.94 -1.40
C TRP A 133 -3.56 -12.65 -0.70
N THR A 134 -4.67 -11.95 -0.46
CA THR A 134 -5.88 -12.53 0.07
C THR A 134 -6.37 -13.69 -0.80
N TYR A 135 -6.43 -13.50 -2.12
CA TYR A 135 -6.86 -14.55 -3.03
C TYR A 135 -5.79 -15.63 -3.25
N LYS A 136 -4.52 -15.26 -3.33
CA LYS A 136 -3.41 -16.22 -3.42
C LYS A 136 -3.41 -17.20 -2.24
N THR A 137 -3.65 -16.70 -1.02
CA THR A 137 -3.69 -17.51 0.20
C THR A 137 -4.96 -18.35 0.30
N THR A 138 -6.12 -17.80 0.03
CA THR A 138 -7.41 -18.51 0.16
C THR A 138 -7.64 -19.52 -0.96
N MET A 139 -6.99 -19.36 -2.11
CA MET A 139 -6.98 -20.33 -3.20
C MET A 139 -5.83 -21.36 -3.10
N GLY A 140 -4.95 -21.26 -2.11
CA GLY A 140 -3.84 -22.20 -1.91
C GLY A 140 -2.72 -22.09 -2.95
N LEU A 141 -2.57 -20.96 -3.64
CA LEU A 141 -1.61 -20.77 -4.73
C LEU A 141 -0.18 -20.48 -4.25
N PHE A 142 0.25 -21.12 -3.17
CA PHE A 142 1.56 -20.87 -2.54
C PHE A 142 2.75 -21.34 -3.37
N ASP A 143 2.56 -22.34 -4.23
CA ASP A 143 3.65 -22.86 -5.06
C ASP A 143 4.03 -21.90 -6.18
N TYR A 144 3.10 -21.05 -6.63
CA TYR A 144 3.35 -20.07 -7.67
C TYR A 144 4.11 -18.87 -7.11
N GLY A 145 5.33 -18.67 -7.58
CA GLY A 145 6.17 -17.52 -7.20
C GLY A 145 6.88 -17.65 -5.85
N LYS A 146 6.88 -18.81 -5.18
CA LYS A 146 7.59 -18.99 -3.90
C LYS A 146 9.08 -18.63 -3.96
N TYR A 147 9.76 -18.95 -5.07
CA TYR A 147 11.17 -18.60 -5.28
C TYR A 147 11.35 -17.13 -5.68
N LEU A 148 10.34 -16.49 -6.27
CA LEU A 148 10.41 -15.07 -6.60
C LEU A 148 10.49 -14.21 -5.35
N VAL A 149 9.88 -14.59 -4.24
CA VAL A 149 9.98 -13.85 -2.98
C VAL A 149 11.42 -13.86 -2.46
N VAL A 150 12.10 -15.00 -2.55
CA VAL A 150 13.53 -15.11 -2.22
C VAL A 150 14.37 -14.29 -3.20
N GLY A 151 14.09 -14.39 -4.50
CA GLY A 151 14.73 -13.59 -5.54
C GLY A 151 14.57 -12.09 -5.29
N THR A 152 13.38 -11.65 -4.86
CA THR A 152 13.14 -10.26 -4.44
C THR A 152 14.10 -9.84 -3.33
N GLY A 153 14.28 -10.68 -2.30
CA GLY A 153 15.20 -10.41 -1.20
C GLY A 153 16.66 -10.30 -1.66
N VAL A 154 17.11 -11.21 -2.51
CA VAL A 154 18.48 -11.18 -3.06
C VAL A 154 18.71 -9.93 -3.91
N ILE A 155 17.79 -9.63 -4.85
CA ILE A 155 17.87 -8.43 -5.69
C ILE A 155 17.83 -7.16 -4.82
N ASN A 156 16.97 -7.13 -3.81
CA ASN A 156 16.86 -6.01 -2.87
C ASN A 156 18.20 -5.76 -2.16
N ILE A 157 18.82 -6.78 -1.59
CA ILE A 157 20.11 -6.64 -0.88
C ILE A 157 21.19 -6.10 -1.82
N ILE A 158 21.33 -6.69 -3.01
CA ILE A 158 22.36 -6.27 -3.99
C ILE A 158 22.13 -4.81 -4.40
N LEU A 159 20.90 -4.45 -4.80
CA LEU A 159 20.56 -3.10 -5.21
C LEU A 159 20.66 -2.09 -4.04
N SER A 160 20.32 -2.48 -2.82
CA SER A 160 20.41 -1.63 -1.64
C SER A 160 21.86 -1.28 -1.32
N ILE A 161 22.80 -2.20 -1.49
CA ILE A 161 24.24 -1.91 -1.32
C ILE A 161 24.71 -0.95 -2.41
N ILE A 162 24.42 -1.22 -3.68
CA ILE A 162 24.87 -0.40 -4.81
C ILE A 162 24.27 1.00 -4.78
N LEU A 163 22.93 1.10 -4.67
CA LEU A 163 22.23 2.37 -4.69
C LEU A 163 22.36 3.13 -3.36
N GLY A 164 22.49 2.41 -2.25
CA GLY A 164 22.71 2.98 -0.94
C GLY A 164 24.07 3.69 -0.83
N GLN A 165 25.13 3.16 -1.44
CA GLN A 165 26.43 3.83 -1.52
C GLN A 165 26.33 5.13 -2.33
N LYS A 166 25.58 5.15 -3.44
CA LYS A 166 25.45 6.32 -4.33
C LYS A 166 24.49 7.38 -3.78
N TRP A 167 23.32 6.98 -3.33
CA TRP A 167 22.19 7.90 -3.00
C TRP A 167 21.73 7.79 -1.54
N GLY A 168 22.46 7.08 -0.70
CA GLY A 168 22.16 6.94 0.72
C GLY A 168 20.82 6.29 0.99
N LEU A 169 20.09 6.82 1.97
CA LEU A 169 18.78 6.29 2.40
C LEU A 169 17.77 6.23 1.24
N PHE A 170 17.75 7.26 0.38
CA PHE A 170 16.88 7.25 -0.80
C PHE A 170 17.20 6.06 -1.72
N GLY A 171 18.50 5.76 -1.94
CA GLY A 171 18.93 4.64 -2.78
C GLY A 171 18.50 3.27 -2.23
N ILE A 172 18.55 3.07 -0.92
CA ILE A 172 18.12 1.82 -0.27
C ILE A 172 16.61 1.62 -0.45
N LEU A 173 15.81 2.67 -0.20
CA LEU A 173 14.36 2.61 -0.37
C LEU A 173 13.95 2.46 -1.86
N LEU A 174 14.72 3.04 -2.77
CA LEU A 174 14.53 2.86 -4.21
C LEU A 174 14.86 1.41 -4.64
N ALA A 175 15.87 0.79 -4.05
CA ALA A 175 16.20 -0.62 -4.29
C ALA A 175 15.04 -1.54 -3.90
N THR A 176 14.39 -1.26 -2.77
CA THR A 176 13.20 -1.99 -2.31
C THR A 176 12.04 -1.85 -3.31
N PHE A 177 11.81 -0.66 -3.83
CA PHE A 177 10.82 -0.43 -4.88
C PHE A 177 11.13 -1.22 -6.15
N ILE A 178 12.36 -1.09 -6.68
CA ILE A 178 12.77 -1.75 -7.93
C ILE A 178 12.68 -3.27 -7.80
N SER A 179 13.20 -3.84 -6.71
CA SER A 179 13.19 -5.29 -6.50
C SER A 179 11.78 -5.87 -6.50
N ARG A 180 10.81 -5.16 -5.91
CA ARG A 180 9.39 -5.59 -5.89
C ARG A 180 8.72 -5.45 -7.25
N ILE A 181 8.96 -4.34 -7.96
CA ILE A 181 8.41 -4.13 -9.31
C ILE A 181 8.88 -5.21 -10.29
N VAL A 182 10.16 -5.55 -10.25
CA VAL A 182 10.73 -6.54 -11.17
C VAL A 182 10.26 -7.97 -10.85
N THR A 183 9.77 -8.22 -9.63
CA THR A 183 9.40 -9.57 -9.18
C THR A 183 7.92 -9.71 -8.85
N ASN A 184 7.52 -9.44 -7.61
CA ASN A 184 6.21 -9.82 -7.05
C ASN A 184 5.04 -8.99 -7.58
N VAL A 185 5.26 -7.72 -7.91
CA VAL A 185 4.17 -6.78 -8.25
C VAL A 185 3.41 -7.20 -9.50
N TRP A 186 4.08 -7.77 -10.47
CA TRP A 186 3.44 -8.28 -11.69
C TRP A 186 3.11 -9.78 -11.62
N TYR A 187 3.98 -10.57 -10.96
CA TYR A 187 3.82 -12.02 -11.00
C TYR A 187 2.68 -12.53 -10.09
N ASP A 188 2.53 -11.97 -8.90
CA ASP A 188 1.49 -12.43 -7.98
C ASP A 188 0.07 -12.21 -8.54
N PRO A 189 -0.30 -11.03 -9.10
CA PRO A 189 -1.57 -10.86 -9.79
C PRO A 189 -1.71 -11.80 -11.00
N TYR A 190 -0.64 -11.95 -11.79
CA TYR A 190 -0.63 -12.87 -12.92
C TYR A 190 -0.97 -14.30 -12.47
N ALA A 191 -0.32 -14.78 -11.40
CA ALA A 191 -0.56 -16.13 -10.88
C ALA A 191 -2.00 -16.33 -10.37
N VAL A 192 -2.55 -15.36 -9.64
CA VAL A 192 -3.92 -15.41 -9.13
C VAL A 192 -4.93 -15.44 -10.27
N LEU A 193 -4.75 -14.58 -11.28
CA LEU A 193 -5.70 -14.51 -12.39
C LEU A 193 -5.58 -15.73 -13.31
N LYS A 194 -4.36 -16.10 -13.70
CA LYS A 194 -4.15 -17.20 -14.63
C LYS A 194 -4.44 -18.58 -14.04
N TYR A 195 -3.93 -18.84 -12.83
CA TYR A 195 -4.02 -20.17 -12.22
C TYR A 195 -5.19 -20.28 -11.22
N GLY A 196 -5.55 -19.18 -10.55
CA GLY A 196 -6.68 -19.16 -9.62
C GLY A 196 -8.02 -18.98 -10.34
N PHE A 197 -8.19 -17.91 -11.06
CA PHE A 197 -9.44 -17.59 -11.76
C PHE A 197 -9.53 -18.18 -13.17
N LYS A 198 -8.42 -18.63 -13.76
CA LYS A 198 -8.31 -19.11 -15.16
C LYS A 198 -8.78 -18.04 -16.15
N ASP A 199 -8.34 -16.80 -15.94
CA ASP A 199 -8.75 -15.61 -16.67
C ASP A 199 -7.56 -14.83 -17.25
N ASN A 200 -7.86 -13.82 -18.09
CA ASN A 200 -6.84 -12.97 -18.68
C ASN A 200 -6.29 -11.97 -17.64
N PRO A 201 -4.98 -11.99 -17.31
CA PRO A 201 -4.38 -11.05 -16.37
C PRO A 201 -4.36 -9.60 -16.84
N MET A 202 -4.50 -9.34 -18.15
CA MET A 202 -4.35 -7.98 -18.71
C MET A 202 -5.41 -7.00 -18.22
N GLU A 203 -6.62 -7.47 -17.92
CA GLU A 203 -7.68 -6.63 -17.35
C GLU A 203 -7.27 -6.04 -16.00
N TYR A 204 -6.59 -6.83 -15.17
CA TYR A 204 -6.08 -6.36 -13.89
C TYR A 204 -5.00 -5.27 -14.07
N PHE A 205 -4.05 -5.49 -14.97
CA PHE A 205 -2.98 -4.52 -15.21
C PHE A 205 -3.52 -3.21 -15.78
N GLY A 206 -4.51 -3.26 -16.67
CA GLY A 206 -5.21 -2.08 -17.16
C GLY A 206 -5.90 -1.31 -16.02
N THR A 207 -6.57 -2.02 -15.12
CA THR A 207 -7.20 -1.44 -13.92
C THR A 207 -6.15 -0.86 -12.97
N TYR A 208 -5.04 -1.54 -12.76
CA TYR A 208 -3.94 -1.06 -11.92
C TYR A 208 -3.34 0.26 -12.45
N ILE A 209 -3.11 0.35 -13.77
CA ILE A 209 -2.62 1.58 -14.41
C ILE A 209 -3.65 2.71 -14.26
N LYS A 210 -4.94 2.44 -14.46
CA LYS A 210 -6.01 3.42 -14.24
C LYS A 210 -5.99 3.94 -12.79
N TYR A 211 -5.86 3.08 -11.81
CA TYR A 211 -5.76 3.46 -10.40
C TYR A 211 -4.52 4.30 -10.11
N LEU A 212 -3.39 3.95 -10.71
CA LEU A 212 -2.14 4.72 -10.58
C LEU A 212 -2.31 6.15 -11.13
N ILE A 213 -2.88 6.29 -12.33
CA ILE A 213 -3.13 7.60 -12.97
C ILE A 213 -4.05 8.44 -12.08
N VAL A 214 -5.18 7.88 -11.62
CA VAL A 214 -6.12 8.56 -10.74
C VAL A 214 -5.46 8.94 -9.42
N GLY A 215 -4.64 8.06 -8.83
CA GLY A 215 -3.90 8.32 -7.61
C GLY A 215 -2.92 9.50 -7.76
N VAL A 216 -2.14 9.53 -8.85
CA VAL A 216 -1.20 10.62 -9.15
C VAL A 216 -1.93 11.95 -9.39
N MET A 217 -3.02 11.94 -10.17
CA MET A 217 -3.85 13.14 -10.38
C MET A 217 -4.41 13.68 -9.05
N THR A 218 -4.98 12.79 -8.24
CA THR A 218 -5.53 13.14 -6.93
C THR A 218 -4.45 13.69 -6.00
N PHE A 219 -3.28 13.05 -5.96
CA PHE A 219 -2.12 13.56 -5.20
C PHE A 219 -1.73 14.97 -5.64
N THR A 220 -1.61 15.19 -6.94
CA THR A 220 -1.20 16.50 -7.48
C THR A 220 -2.19 17.61 -7.08
N ILE A 221 -3.49 17.37 -7.24
CA ILE A 221 -4.54 18.32 -6.86
C ILE A 221 -4.50 18.57 -5.33
N THR A 222 -4.43 17.52 -4.53
CA THR A 222 -4.38 17.64 -3.06
C THR A 222 -3.15 18.41 -2.60
N ARG A 223 -1.98 18.16 -3.22
CA ARG A 223 -0.73 18.86 -2.92
C ARG A 223 -0.81 20.34 -3.28
N ILE A 224 -1.37 20.69 -4.44
CA ILE A 224 -1.58 22.10 -4.83
C ILE A 224 -2.48 22.80 -3.81
N CYS A 225 -3.62 22.22 -3.44
CA CYS A 225 -4.50 22.80 -2.43
C CYS A 225 -3.82 22.92 -1.06
N ALA A 226 -3.02 21.95 -0.66
CA ALA A 226 -2.28 22.00 0.60
C ALA A 226 -1.14 23.02 0.60
N SER A 227 -0.57 23.36 -0.54
CA SER A 227 0.53 24.33 -0.66
C SER A 227 0.07 25.81 -0.50
N ILE A 228 -1.21 26.07 -0.71
CA ILE A 228 -1.79 27.43 -0.57
C ILE A 228 -1.89 27.84 0.92
N ILE A 229 -1.92 26.85 1.83
CA ILE A 229 -2.09 27.11 3.25
C ILE A 229 -0.79 27.64 3.85
N THR A 230 -0.85 28.87 4.37
CA THR A 230 0.24 29.53 5.09
C THR A 230 -0.20 29.92 6.50
N GLY A 231 0.74 30.05 7.43
CA GLY A 231 0.45 30.46 8.80
C GLY A 231 1.25 29.71 9.86
N ASN A 232 0.74 29.69 11.08
CA ASN A 232 1.34 28.94 12.19
C ASN A 232 1.36 27.44 11.91
N MET A 233 2.41 26.76 12.34
CA MET A 233 2.67 25.32 12.09
C MET A 233 1.48 24.42 12.47
N LEU A 234 0.86 24.63 13.63
CA LEU A 234 -0.29 23.83 14.08
C LEU A 234 -1.54 24.10 13.24
N VAL A 235 -1.80 25.36 12.90
CA VAL A 235 -2.92 25.76 12.05
C VAL A 235 -2.75 25.17 10.65
N MET A 236 -1.55 25.29 10.08
CA MET A 236 -1.22 24.68 8.77
C MET A 236 -1.42 23.17 8.79
N PHE A 237 -1.00 22.48 9.87
CA PHE A 237 -1.17 21.05 10.01
C PHE A 237 -2.66 20.64 10.02
N ILE A 238 -3.49 21.33 10.80
CA ILE A 238 -4.94 21.06 10.88
C ILE A 238 -5.60 21.24 9.51
N TRP A 239 -5.32 22.34 8.80
CA TRP A 239 -5.88 22.58 7.47
C TRP A 239 -5.41 21.54 6.45
N LYS A 240 -4.11 21.19 6.44
CA LYS A 240 -3.60 20.13 5.57
C LYS A 240 -4.24 18.79 5.88
N LEU A 241 -4.50 18.47 7.14
CA LEU A 241 -5.21 17.26 7.55
C LEU A 241 -6.64 17.23 6.99
N ILE A 242 -7.38 18.33 7.11
CA ILE A 242 -8.74 18.47 6.56
C ILE A 242 -8.71 18.28 5.03
N ILE A 243 -7.77 18.93 4.34
CA ILE A 243 -7.58 18.80 2.90
C ILE A 243 -7.29 17.34 2.51
N CYS A 244 -6.40 16.65 3.22
CA CYS A 244 -6.06 15.25 2.97
C CYS A 244 -7.23 14.29 3.25
N ILE A 245 -8.16 14.65 4.13
CA ILE A 245 -9.38 13.86 4.37
C ILE A 245 -10.41 14.13 3.27
N LEU A 246 -10.64 15.38 2.90
CA LEU A 246 -11.75 15.74 2.02
C LEU A 246 -11.43 15.57 0.54
N ILE A 247 -10.33 16.17 0.06
CA ILE A 247 -10.06 16.26 -1.38
C ILE A 247 -9.88 14.89 -2.04
N PRO A 248 -9.03 13.98 -1.54
CA PRO A 248 -8.87 12.67 -2.17
C PRO A 248 -10.16 11.87 -2.21
N ASN A 249 -10.94 11.89 -1.13
CA ASN A 249 -12.17 11.13 -1.05
C ASN A 249 -13.26 11.70 -1.95
N ILE A 250 -13.39 13.04 -2.05
CA ILE A 250 -14.32 13.69 -2.97
C ILE A 250 -13.95 13.37 -4.42
N LEU A 251 -12.67 13.45 -4.79
CA LEU A 251 -12.22 13.13 -6.14
C LEU A 251 -12.46 11.67 -6.49
N PHE A 252 -12.17 10.74 -5.59
CA PHE A 252 -12.47 9.31 -5.80
C PHE A 252 -13.97 9.08 -5.96
N ILE A 253 -14.81 9.72 -5.16
CA ILE A 253 -16.28 9.62 -5.31
C ILE A 253 -16.71 10.13 -6.68
N ILE A 254 -16.23 11.29 -7.12
CA ILE A 254 -16.61 11.87 -8.42
C ILE A 254 -16.20 10.95 -9.57
N ILE A 255 -14.96 10.41 -9.54
CA ILE A 255 -14.41 9.59 -10.62
C ILE A 255 -15.08 8.20 -10.66
N PHE A 256 -15.37 7.62 -9.50
CA PHE A 256 -15.79 6.21 -9.40
C PHE A 256 -17.27 6.02 -9.06
N CYS A 257 -18.08 7.10 -8.90
CA CYS A 257 -19.49 7.03 -8.45
C CYS A 257 -20.39 6.11 -9.32
N ARG A 258 -20.02 5.91 -10.60
CA ARG A 258 -20.77 5.07 -11.56
C ARG A 258 -20.20 3.64 -11.68
N GLN A 259 -19.13 3.31 -11.00
CA GLN A 259 -18.54 1.96 -11.06
C GLN A 259 -19.31 0.97 -10.18
N GLU A 260 -19.46 -0.26 -10.64
CA GLU A 260 -20.15 -1.32 -9.89
C GLU A 260 -19.53 -1.57 -8.51
N GLU A 261 -18.22 -1.51 -8.41
CA GLU A 261 -17.48 -1.72 -7.15
C GLU A 261 -17.84 -0.66 -6.12
N PHE A 262 -17.93 0.61 -6.54
CA PHE A 262 -18.32 1.71 -5.65
C PHE A 262 -19.78 1.59 -5.23
N ILE A 263 -20.70 1.31 -6.17
CA ILE A 263 -22.13 1.16 -5.90
C ILE A 263 -22.35 0.03 -4.89
N TYR A 264 -21.71 -1.11 -5.08
CA TYR A 264 -21.79 -2.24 -4.15
C TYR A 264 -21.33 -1.88 -2.73
N LEU A 265 -20.17 -1.20 -2.60
CA LEU A 265 -19.63 -0.78 -1.29
C LEU A 265 -20.58 0.23 -0.61
N LYS A 266 -21.15 1.16 -1.38
CA LYS A 266 -22.13 2.15 -0.88
C LYS A 266 -23.40 1.48 -0.35
N GLU A 267 -23.94 0.51 -1.06
CA GLU A 267 -25.13 -0.22 -0.63
C GLU A 267 -24.87 -1.04 0.64
N LYS A 268 -23.73 -1.74 0.68
CA LYS A 268 -23.34 -2.54 1.84
C LYS A 268 -23.09 -1.67 3.08
N SER A 269 -22.48 -0.49 2.94
CA SER A 269 -22.27 0.45 4.03
C SER A 269 -23.58 1.01 4.57
N LYS A 270 -24.55 1.35 3.70
CA LYS A 270 -25.91 1.75 4.11
C LYS A 270 -26.61 0.64 4.90
N GLY A 271 -26.49 -0.61 4.47
CA GLY A 271 -27.06 -1.76 5.17
C GLY A 271 -26.51 -1.93 6.59
N ILE A 272 -25.22 -1.70 6.80
CA ILE A 272 -24.56 -1.75 8.12
C ILE A 272 -25.08 -0.61 9.01
N VAL A 273 -25.11 0.62 8.50
CA VAL A 273 -25.60 1.81 9.24
C VAL A 273 -27.07 1.62 9.67
N ASN A 274 -27.92 1.08 8.78
CA ASN A 274 -29.32 0.82 9.10
C ASN A 274 -29.50 -0.26 10.17
N LYS A 275 -28.63 -1.29 10.19
CA LYS A 275 -28.63 -2.31 11.26
C LYS A 275 -28.20 -1.75 12.61
N LEU A 276 -27.22 -0.84 12.62
CA LEU A 276 -26.78 -0.16 13.85
C LEU A 276 -27.86 0.76 14.41
N LYS A 277 -28.54 1.52 13.55
CA LYS A 277 -29.67 2.38 13.95
C LYS A 277 -30.88 1.61 14.48
N LYS A 278 -31.07 0.34 14.11
CA LYS A 278 -32.15 -0.52 14.65
C LYS A 278 -31.79 -1.17 15.99
N LYS A 279 -30.52 -1.16 16.39
CA LYS A 279 -30.05 -1.71 17.67
C LYS A 279 -29.85 -0.65 18.76
N SER A 280 -29.83 0.63 18.39
CA SER A 280 -29.87 1.80 19.26
C SER A 280 -31.31 2.26 19.45
#